data_6a98ff98448112b445f5e2fd1a8d2bc8
#
_entry.id   6a98ff98448112b445f5e2fd1a8d2bc8
#
_cell.length_a   1.000
_cell.length_b   1.000
_cell.length_c   1.000
_cell.angle_alpha   90.00
_cell.angle_beta   90.00
_cell.angle_gamma   90.00
#
_symmetry.space_group_name_H-M   'P 1'
#
loop_
_entity.id
_entity.type
_entity.pdbx_description
1 polymer ?
#
loop_
_entity_poly.entity_id
_entity_poly.type
_entity_poly.pdbx_seq_one_letter_code
_entity_poly.pdbx_strand_id
1 'polypeptide(L)'
;SSSAYEAEAQVGEPFIHDPSTIALCGGKYYTFGTGEGGLWSEDGWTWQGGAVRPGRGAAPDVLKIGDRYLVAYSATGGGLGGSHRGDVLTMWNKTLDPKSPDFKYTEPIVVASSLDDEDCDAIDAGLLLDPTTGRLWLSYGTYFGFIRLVELDPKTGKRMEGNEPVNIAIDCEATDLIYRNGWYYLLGTHGTCCDGPNSTYNIVVGRSRKITGPYVDNVGREMLQGGGKMVIAANNLKTGPGHFGRYIEEEGVEKMSFHYESDFRQGGRSVLAIRPLLWKNDWPVAGDEFHTGTYEIESERRGYALEIAVDFVRMQRDIEPFWIKPTKPLKNIEPQTLKEVEAEWPKGEVKVRMNDYMFRPHQKWTITPAGKGGY
;
A
#
# COMPACT_ATOMS: atom_id res chain seq x y z
N SER A 1 -21.94 -14.48 -14.86
CA SER A 1 -21.44 -13.12 -15.13
C SER A 1 -20.80 -12.46 -13.92
N SER A 2 -20.13 -13.23 -13.10
CA SER A 2 -19.37 -12.72 -11.94
C SER A 2 -17.91 -12.41 -12.25
N SER A 3 -17.48 -12.62 -13.48
CA SER A 3 -16.07 -12.48 -13.87
C SER A 3 -15.58 -11.03 -14.05
N ALA A 4 -16.47 -10.04 -14.05
CA ALA A 4 -16.06 -8.64 -14.20
C ALA A 4 -15.51 -8.00 -12.90
N TYR A 5 -15.66 -8.68 -11.76
CA TYR A 5 -15.24 -8.18 -10.46
C TYR A 5 -13.99 -8.86 -9.89
N GLU A 6 -13.43 -9.81 -10.61
CA GLU A 6 -12.25 -10.56 -10.20
C GLU A 6 -10.95 -10.06 -10.86
N ALA A 7 -10.96 -8.88 -11.45
CA ALA A 7 -9.72 -8.28 -11.92
C ALA A 7 -8.90 -7.86 -10.69
N GLU A 8 -8.11 -8.79 -10.20
CA GLU A 8 -7.15 -8.51 -9.13
C GLU A 8 -6.10 -7.52 -9.64
N ALA A 9 -5.82 -6.52 -8.84
CA ALA A 9 -4.78 -5.54 -9.15
C ALA A 9 -3.40 -6.18 -9.25
N GLN A 10 -3.18 -7.29 -8.56
CA GLN A 10 -1.97 -8.10 -8.64
C GLN A 10 -2.30 -9.47 -9.24
N VAL A 11 -1.47 -9.95 -10.16
CA VAL A 11 -1.67 -11.20 -10.89
C VAL A 11 -0.60 -12.25 -10.55
N GLY A 12 -0.76 -13.47 -11.05
CA GLY A 12 0.09 -14.61 -10.74
C GLY A 12 -0.37 -15.34 -9.49
N GLU A 13 0.50 -15.47 -8.51
CA GLU A 13 0.22 -16.10 -7.22
C GLU A 13 0.47 -15.12 -6.05
N PRO A 14 -0.30 -14.03 -5.93
CA PRO A 14 -0.06 -12.97 -4.97
C PRO A 14 -0.54 -13.30 -3.55
N PHE A 15 -0.37 -14.54 -3.11
CA PHE A 15 -0.86 -15.01 -1.82
C PHE A 15 0.17 -14.79 -0.73
N ILE A 16 -0.18 -13.97 0.24
CA ILE A 16 0.67 -13.61 1.36
C ILE A 16 -0.17 -13.13 2.54
N HIS A 17 0.24 -13.46 3.75
CA HIS A 17 -0.29 -12.93 4.99
C HIS A 17 0.77 -12.05 5.65
N ASP A 18 0.38 -10.87 6.14
CA ASP A 18 1.26 -9.88 6.76
C ASP A 18 2.44 -9.45 5.86
N PRO A 19 2.17 -8.89 4.67
CA PRO A 19 3.25 -8.49 3.78
C PRO A 19 4.09 -7.37 4.39
N SER A 20 5.42 -7.53 4.30
CA SER A 20 6.38 -6.50 4.65
C SER A 20 6.35 -5.31 3.68
N THR A 21 7.08 -4.26 4.00
CA THR A 21 7.53 -3.29 3.00
C THR A 21 8.04 -4.02 1.76
N ILE A 22 7.67 -3.55 0.59
CA ILE A 22 8.18 -4.08 -0.67
C ILE A 22 9.54 -3.45 -0.93
N ALA A 23 10.57 -4.30 -1.05
CA ALA A 23 11.95 -3.89 -1.27
C ALA A 23 12.38 -4.16 -2.71
N LEU A 24 13.14 -3.23 -3.28
CA LEU A 24 13.75 -3.37 -4.59
C LEU A 24 15.18 -3.91 -4.46
N CYS A 25 15.47 -5.00 -5.14
CA CYS A 25 16.79 -5.62 -5.17
C CYS A 25 17.10 -6.16 -6.56
N GLY A 26 18.17 -5.65 -7.19
CA GLY A 26 18.59 -6.11 -8.53
C GLY A 26 17.50 -5.92 -9.59
N GLY A 27 16.70 -4.87 -9.51
CA GLY A 27 15.60 -4.60 -10.43
C GLY A 27 14.36 -5.46 -10.20
N LYS A 28 14.32 -6.26 -9.14
CA LYS A 28 13.18 -7.10 -8.75
C LYS A 28 12.59 -6.65 -7.43
N TYR A 29 11.33 -6.98 -7.21
CA TYR A 29 10.56 -6.62 -6.02
C TYR A 29 10.40 -7.82 -5.10
N TYR A 30 10.57 -7.61 -3.80
CA TYR A 30 10.47 -8.64 -2.77
C TYR A 30 9.61 -8.16 -1.62
N THR A 31 8.72 -9.02 -1.14
CA THR A 31 7.98 -8.83 0.11
C THR A 31 7.92 -10.13 0.87
N PHE A 32 8.14 -10.05 2.18
CA PHE A 32 8.11 -11.21 3.07
C PHE A 32 6.82 -11.21 3.87
N GLY A 33 6.34 -12.40 4.21
CA GLY A 33 5.13 -12.57 5.00
C GLY A 33 5.33 -13.45 6.21
N THR A 34 4.26 -13.67 6.94
CA THR A 34 4.23 -14.64 8.04
C THR A 34 4.57 -16.03 7.52
N GLY A 35 5.47 -16.72 8.19
CA GLY A 35 6.08 -17.98 7.74
C GLY A 35 7.53 -17.79 7.31
N GLU A 36 8.05 -18.67 6.46
CA GLU A 36 9.46 -18.69 6.06
C GLU A 36 9.75 -18.06 4.70
N GLY A 37 8.82 -17.42 4.09
CA GLY A 37 9.00 -16.98 2.74
C GLY A 37 8.35 -15.64 2.44
N GLY A 38 8.09 -15.50 1.17
CA GLY A 38 7.45 -14.34 0.63
C GLY A 38 7.30 -14.43 -0.87
N LEU A 39 7.02 -13.29 -1.46
CA LEU A 39 6.77 -13.13 -2.88
C LEU A 39 7.87 -12.31 -3.53
N TRP A 40 8.10 -12.56 -4.80
CA TRP A 40 8.91 -11.70 -5.63
C TRP A 40 8.25 -11.42 -6.97
N SER A 41 8.66 -10.35 -7.63
CA SER A 41 8.12 -9.91 -8.91
C SER A 41 9.19 -9.24 -9.75
N GLU A 42 9.15 -9.44 -11.07
CA GLU A 42 10.03 -8.73 -12.02
C GLU A 42 9.45 -7.35 -12.40
N ASP A 43 8.14 -7.22 -12.38
CA ASP A 43 7.43 -6.04 -12.89
C ASP A 43 6.66 -5.24 -11.80
N GLY A 44 6.58 -5.78 -10.57
CA GLY A 44 5.78 -5.19 -9.48
C GLY A 44 4.27 -5.44 -9.63
N TRP A 45 3.87 -6.21 -10.61
CA TRP A 45 2.49 -6.55 -10.93
C TRP A 45 2.20 -8.05 -10.87
N THR A 46 3.08 -8.85 -11.45
CA THR A 46 2.99 -10.31 -11.49
C THR A 46 3.86 -10.91 -10.41
N TRP A 47 3.24 -11.58 -9.45
CA TRP A 47 3.89 -12.09 -8.25
C TRP A 47 3.98 -13.61 -8.24
N GLN A 48 5.02 -14.13 -7.64
CA GLN A 48 5.23 -15.55 -7.42
C GLN A 48 5.95 -15.80 -6.10
N GLY A 49 5.79 -17.00 -5.56
CA GLY A 49 6.49 -17.45 -4.38
C GLY A 49 7.98 -17.67 -4.64
N GLY A 50 8.76 -17.82 -3.57
CA GLY A 50 10.18 -18.13 -3.65
C GLY A 50 11.12 -17.06 -3.10
N ALA A 51 10.61 -15.95 -2.57
CA ALA A 51 11.40 -15.12 -1.69
C ALA A 51 11.72 -15.89 -0.40
N VAL A 52 12.93 -15.80 0.10
CA VAL A 52 13.41 -16.60 1.21
C VAL A 52 13.78 -15.70 2.40
N ARG A 53 13.13 -15.98 3.51
CA ARG A 53 13.45 -15.44 4.82
C ARG A 53 13.44 -16.60 5.83
N PRO A 54 14.59 -16.99 6.39
CA PRO A 54 14.63 -18.05 7.39
C PRO A 54 14.08 -17.58 8.73
N GLY A 55 13.90 -18.52 9.66
CA GLY A 55 13.55 -18.24 11.04
C GLY A 55 12.09 -18.37 11.37
N ARG A 56 11.23 -18.75 10.41
CA ARG A 56 9.77 -18.81 10.60
C ARG A 56 9.22 -17.52 11.20
N GLY A 57 8.24 -17.64 12.09
CA GLY A 57 7.67 -16.51 12.80
C GLY A 57 6.77 -15.63 11.94
N ALA A 58 6.49 -14.43 12.43
CA ALA A 58 5.41 -13.63 11.93
C ALA A 58 5.83 -12.20 11.59
N ALA A 59 5.01 -11.60 10.74
CA ALA A 59 4.93 -10.16 10.52
C ALA A 59 6.30 -9.47 10.33
N PRO A 60 7.04 -9.85 9.29
CA PRO A 60 8.35 -9.28 9.01
C PRO A 60 8.26 -7.88 8.42
N ASP A 61 9.33 -7.13 8.55
CA ASP A 61 9.57 -5.94 7.74
C ASP A 61 10.98 -5.97 7.17
N VAL A 62 11.21 -5.23 6.09
CA VAL A 62 12.49 -5.15 5.42
C VAL A 62 12.80 -3.71 5.02
N LEU A 63 14.06 -3.34 5.18
CA LEU A 63 14.53 -2.00 4.85
C LEU A 63 15.94 -2.07 4.27
N LYS A 64 16.16 -1.39 3.14
CA LYS A 64 17.51 -1.21 2.60
C LYS A 64 18.23 -0.11 3.36
N ILE A 65 19.37 -0.42 3.92
CA ILE A 65 20.24 0.54 4.61
C ILE A 65 21.65 0.44 4.00
N GLY A 66 22.05 1.50 3.30
CA GLY A 66 23.29 1.47 2.52
C GLY A 66 23.24 0.45 1.39
N ASP A 67 24.14 -0.51 1.41
CA ASP A 67 24.31 -1.54 0.39
C ASP A 67 23.73 -2.92 0.78
N ARG A 68 23.02 -2.99 1.89
CA ARG A 68 22.45 -4.24 2.42
C ARG A 68 21.02 -4.04 2.94
N TYR A 69 20.38 -5.14 3.28
CA TYR A 69 18.99 -5.19 3.73
C TYR A 69 18.93 -5.65 5.18
N LEU A 70 18.21 -4.89 6.00
CA LEU A 70 17.83 -5.29 7.34
C LEU A 70 16.44 -5.89 7.29
N VAL A 71 16.30 -7.12 7.81
CA VAL A 71 15.03 -7.81 7.96
C VAL A 71 14.73 -7.93 9.45
N ALA A 72 13.55 -7.48 9.86
CA ALA A 72 13.01 -7.68 11.19
C ALA A 72 11.85 -8.66 11.12
N TYR A 73 11.71 -9.53 12.11
CA TYR A 73 10.62 -10.49 12.22
C TYR A 73 10.39 -10.90 13.66
N SER A 74 9.28 -11.57 13.93
CA SER A 74 8.89 -12.02 15.26
C SER A 74 8.97 -13.53 15.33
N ALA A 75 9.78 -14.06 16.25
CA ALA A 75 9.96 -15.50 16.39
C ALA A 75 8.82 -16.17 17.17
N THR A 76 8.30 -15.48 18.16
CA THR A 76 7.20 -15.90 19.03
C THR A 76 6.33 -14.68 19.32
N GLY A 77 5.22 -14.86 19.97
CA GLY A 77 4.35 -13.74 20.36
C GLY A 77 2.99 -13.78 19.70
N GLY A 78 2.24 -12.75 19.98
CA GLY A 78 0.86 -12.58 19.54
C GLY A 78 -0.15 -13.15 20.51
N GLY A 79 -0.77 -12.31 21.29
CA GLY A 79 -1.71 -12.58 22.38
C GLY A 79 -2.88 -13.52 22.12
N LEU A 80 -2.97 -14.12 20.95
CA LEU A 80 -4.01 -15.07 20.57
C LEU A 80 -4.10 -16.31 21.49
N GLY A 81 -3.01 -16.64 22.18
CA GLY A 81 -2.98 -17.70 23.19
C GLY A 81 -3.10 -17.20 24.63
N GLY A 82 -3.35 -15.92 24.85
CA GLY A 82 -3.41 -15.31 26.16
C GLY A 82 -2.02 -15.00 26.76
N SER A 83 -0.95 -15.05 25.98
CA SER A 83 0.41 -14.77 26.39
C SER A 83 0.97 -13.56 25.64
N HIS A 84 1.63 -12.66 26.34
CA HIS A 84 2.38 -11.54 25.74
C HIS A 84 3.82 -11.90 25.40
N ARG A 85 4.27 -13.11 25.70
CA ARG A 85 5.64 -13.55 25.47
C ARG A 85 5.99 -13.53 23.98
N GLY A 86 7.04 -12.83 23.64
CA GLY A 86 7.50 -12.74 22.26
C GLY A 86 8.89 -12.11 22.15
N ASP A 87 9.48 -12.29 20.97
CA ASP A 87 10.74 -11.69 20.58
C ASP A 87 10.68 -11.13 19.17
N VAL A 88 11.20 -9.93 18.98
CA VAL A 88 11.48 -9.36 17.66
C VAL A 88 12.99 -9.46 17.42
N LEU A 89 13.35 -9.96 16.25
CA LEU A 89 14.74 -10.18 15.85
C LEU A 89 15.05 -9.41 14.58
N THR A 90 16.33 -9.08 14.40
CA THR A 90 16.86 -8.51 13.15
C THR A 90 17.98 -9.37 12.59
N MET A 91 18.11 -9.35 11.27
CA MET A 91 19.21 -9.98 10.55
C MET A 91 19.48 -9.22 9.26
N TRP A 92 20.69 -9.37 8.73
CA TRP A 92 21.13 -8.69 7.52
C TRP A 92 21.35 -9.65 6.37
N ASN A 93 21.14 -9.14 5.15
CA ASN A 93 21.60 -9.79 3.94
C ASN A 93 22.08 -8.73 2.92
N LYS A 94 23.09 -9.06 2.14
CA LYS A 94 23.57 -8.18 1.07
C LYS A 94 22.64 -8.12 -0.13
N THR A 95 21.82 -9.14 -0.29
CA THR A 95 20.87 -9.29 -1.40
C THR A 95 19.63 -10.00 -0.91
N LEU A 96 18.50 -9.80 -1.62
CA LEU A 96 17.26 -10.55 -1.40
C LEU A 96 17.04 -11.65 -2.45
N ASP A 97 17.96 -11.77 -3.42
CA ASP A 97 17.89 -12.79 -4.47
C ASP A 97 18.50 -14.11 -3.98
N PRO A 98 17.68 -15.17 -3.75
CA PRO A 98 18.16 -16.46 -3.30
C PRO A 98 19.14 -17.16 -4.27
N LYS A 99 19.17 -16.74 -5.51
CA LYS A 99 20.07 -17.30 -6.54
C LYS A 99 21.43 -16.60 -6.58
N SER A 100 21.57 -15.47 -5.90
CA SER A 100 22.84 -14.75 -5.84
C SER A 100 23.85 -15.53 -5.01
N PRO A 101 25.14 -15.56 -5.40
CA PRO A 101 26.20 -16.14 -4.56
C PRO A 101 26.44 -15.39 -3.25
N ASP A 102 26.00 -14.14 -3.17
CA ASP A 102 26.09 -13.31 -1.95
C ASP A 102 24.91 -13.49 -1.00
N PHE A 103 23.94 -14.31 -1.35
CA PHE A 103 22.75 -14.54 -0.52
C PHE A 103 23.13 -15.31 0.74
N LYS A 104 23.17 -14.59 1.85
CA LYS A 104 23.42 -15.15 3.17
C LYS A 104 22.91 -14.19 4.25
N TYR A 105 21.99 -14.66 5.06
CA TYR A 105 21.58 -13.92 6.26
C TYR A 105 22.61 -14.06 7.38
N THR A 106 22.82 -12.97 8.12
CA THR A 106 23.55 -13.02 9.38
C THR A 106 22.73 -13.74 10.45
N GLU A 107 23.38 -14.15 11.55
CA GLU A 107 22.67 -14.69 12.70
C GLU A 107 21.66 -13.68 13.25
N PRO A 108 20.43 -14.10 13.54
CA PRO A 108 19.42 -13.22 14.11
C PRO A 108 19.81 -12.69 15.48
N ILE A 109 19.44 -11.45 15.73
CA ILE A 109 19.72 -10.74 16.99
C ILE A 109 18.37 -10.31 17.58
N VAL A 110 18.11 -10.64 18.84
CA VAL A 110 16.94 -10.16 19.57
C VAL A 110 17.08 -8.66 19.85
N VAL A 111 16.11 -7.86 19.43
CA VAL A 111 16.11 -6.41 19.62
C VAL A 111 14.97 -5.91 20.50
N ALA A 112 13.91 -6.69 20.65
CA ALA A 112 12.82 -6.41 21.58
C ALA A 112 12.25 -7.73 22.10
N SER A 113 11.84 -7.76 23.35
CA SER A 113 11.22 -8.91 24.00
C SER A 113 10.07 -8.49 24.87
N SER A 114 9.12 -9.39 25.07
CA SER A 114 8.05 -9.24 26.04
C SER A 114 7.86 -10.52 26.86
N LEU A 115 7.42 -10.39 28.10
CA LEU A 115 7.06 -11.46 29.01
C LEU A 115 5.55 -11.58 29.12
N ASP A 116 5.08 -12.67 29.73
CA ASP A 116 3.65 -12.98 29.84
C ASP A 116 2.84 -11.93 30.63
N ASP A 117 3.48 -11.25 31.57
CA ASP A 117 2.88 -10.26 32.45
C ASP A 117 3.10 -8.80 32.00
N GLU A 118 3.68 -8.61 30.81
CA GLU A 118 3.88 -7.29 30.27
C GLU A 118 2.62 -6.77 29.53
N ASP A 119 2.59 -5.47 29.31
CA ASP A 119 1.50 -4.75 28.64
C ASP A 119 1.81 -4.48 27.16
N CYS A 120 2.64 -5.31 26.54
CA CYS A 120 3.03 -5.24 25.15
C CYS A 120 3.40 -6.64 24.63
N ASP A 121 3.00 -6.93 23.40
CA ASP A 121 3.44 -8.11 22.67
C ASP A 121 4.63 -7.73 21.77
N ALA A 122 5.77 -8.41 21.88
CA ALA A 122 6.88 -8.21 20.96
C ALA A 122 6.68 -8.98 19.64
N ILE A 123 5.84 -8.41 18.78
CA ILE A 123 5.46 -8.91 17.46
C ILE A 123 5.13 -7.72 16.53
N ASP A 124 4.97 -7.97 15.26
CA ASP A 124 4.57 -6.97 14.24
C ASP A 124 5.59 -5.83 14.09
N ALA A 125 6.76 -6.19 13.59
CA ALA A 125 7.86 -5.25 13.38
C ALA A 125 7.59 -4.26 12.23
N GLY A 126 7.82 -2.98 12.50
CA GLY A 126 7.85 -1.93 11.49
C GLY A 126 9.14 -1.10 11.61
N LEU A 127 9.91 -0.99 10.53
CA LEU A 127 11.19 -0.31 10.49
C LEU A 127 11.09 1.05 9.79
N LEU A 128 11.71 2.08 10.35
CA LEU A 128 11.91 3.36 9.70
C LEU A 128 13.35 3.84 9.89
N LEU A 129 14.04 4.11 8.81
CA LEU A 129 15.24 4.94 8.82
C LEU A 129 14.80 6.40 8.67
N ASP A 130 14.88 7.17 9.75
CA ASP A 130 14.43 8.56 9.76
C ASP A 130 15.29 9.40 8.82
N PRO A 131 14.75 9.94 7.72
CA PRO A 131 15.52 10.69 6.76
C PRO A 131 16.04 12.03 7.30
N THR A 132 15.50 12.51 8.42
CA THR A 132 15.89 13.79 9.02
C THR A 132 17.09 13.67 9.95
N THR A 133 17.30 12.49 10.55
CA THR A 133 18.31 12.26 11.58
C THR A 133 19.28 11.13 11.25
N GLY A 134 18.93 10.23 10.32
CA GLY A 134 19.66 9.01 10.05
C GLY A 134 19.51 7.94 11.15
N ARG A 135 18.63 8.15 12.11
CA ARG A 135 18.35 7.20 13.20
C ARG A 135 17.38 6.13 12.71
N LEU A 136 17.59 4.90 13.19
CA LEU A 136 16.76 3.76 12.84
C LEU A 136 15.80 3.44 13.97
N TRP A 137 14.52 3.28 13.61
CA TRP A 137 13.46 3.03 14.58
C TRP A 137 12.69 1.76 14.26
N LEU A 138 12.23 1.09 15.31
CA LEU A 138 11.39 -0.09 15.25
C LEU A 138 10.11 0.16 16.05
N SER A 139 8.96 0.02 15.41
CA SER A 139 7.66 -0.09 16.08
C SER A 139 7.25 -1.55 16.19
N TYR A 140 6.58 -1.93 17.26
CA TYR A 140 6.05 -3.28 17.48
C TYR A 140 4.92 -3.29 18.50
N GLY A 141 4.11 -4.31 18.48
CA GLY A 141 3.02 -4.53 19.43
C GLY A 141 1.72 -4.93 18.76
N THR A 142 0.72 -5.25 19.58
CA THR A 142 -0.63 -5.62 19.15
C THR A 142 -1.69 -4.86 19.95
N TYR A 143 -2.96 -5.05 19.57
CA TYR A 143 -4.11 -4.49 20.31
C TYR A 143 -4.35 -5.17 21.68
N PHE A 144 -3.59 -6.20 22.03
CA PHE A 144 -3.59 -6.78 23.37
C PHE A 144 -2.78 -5.97 24.40
N GLY A 145 -2.13 -4.91 23.94
CA GLY A 145 -1.34 -4.02 24.78
C GLY A 145 -0.98 -2.73 24.06
N PHE A 146 0.14 -2.14 24.46
CA PHE A 146 0.66 -0.94 23.81
C PHE A 146 1.45 -1.28 22.55
N ILE A 147 1.42 -0.37 21.59
CA ILE A 147 2.42 -0.28 20.53
C ILE A 147 3.61 0.48 21.10
N ARG A 148 4.80 -0.07 20.94
CA ARG A 148 6.06 0.50 21.40
C ARG A 148 6.99 0.88 20.27
N LEU A 149 7.78 1.90 20.53
CA LEU A 149 8.83 2.40 19.66
C LEU A 149 10.18 2.27 20.37
N VAL A 150 11.17 1.68 19.70
CA VAL A 150 12.55 1.60 20.17
C VAL A 150 13.51 2.04 19.07
N GLU A 151 14.69 2.50 19.48
CA GLU A 151 15.75 2.87 18.54
C GLU A 151 16.73 1.71 18.36
N LEU A 152 17.12 1.50 17.08
CA LEU A 152 18.14 0.54 16.68
C LEU A 152 19.38 1.27 16.13
N ASP A 153 20.53 0.61 16.20
CA ASP A 153 21.74 1.08 15.52
C ASP A 153 21.65 0.77 14.01
N PRO A 154 21.70 1.76 13.14
CA PRO A 154 21.58 1.55 11.69
C PRO A 154 22.78 0.79 11.10
N LYS A 155 23.89 0.70 11.81
CA LYS A 155 25.09 -0.04 11.38
C LYS A 155 25.03 -1.52 11.73
N THR A 156 24.44 -1.86 12.85
CA THR A 156 24.44 -3.23 13.40
C THR A 156 23.06 -3.89 13.40
N GLY A 157 21.98 -3.10 13.35
CA GLY A 157 20.60 -3.60 13.53
C GLY A 157 20.28 -3.97 14.97
N LYS A 158 21.19 -3.75 15.93
CA LYS A 158 21.00 -3.99 17.35
C LYS A 158 20.22 -2.87 18.01
N ARG A 159 19.61 -3.17 19.14
CA ARG A 159 19.00 -2.15 19.96
C ARG A 159 20.02 -1.14 20.46
N MET A 160 19.68 0.15 20.39
CA MET A 160 20.47 1.20 21.01
C MET A 160 20.36 1.11 22.53
N GLU A 161 21.50 1.08 23.19
CA GLU A 161 21.54 1.09 24.65
C GLU A 161 21.11 2.44 25.22
N GLY A 162 20.49 2.42 26.39
CA GLY A 162 20.08 3.63 27.12
C GLY A 162 18.77 4.26 26.66
N ASN A 163 18.11 3.70 25.65
CA ASN A 163 16.81 4.16 25.18
C ASN A 163 15.69 3.22 25.66
N GLU A 164 14.85 3.76 26.55
CA GLU A 164 13.67 3.05 26.99
C GLU A 164 12.59 3.01 25.88
N PRO A 165 11.79 1.95 25.79
CA PRO A 165 10.66 1.90 24.87
C PRO A 165 9.66 2.99 25.14
N VAL A 166 9.09 3.58 24.08
CA VAL A 166 8.06 4.59 24.17
C VAL A 166 6.73 4.00 23.72
N ASN A 167 5.69 4.12 24.53
CA ASN A 167 4.33 3.76 24.14
C ASN A 167 3.78 4.83 23.19
N ILE A 168 3.27 4.43 22.03
CA ILE A 168 2.83 5.36 20.98
C ILE A 168 1.39 5.16 20.51
N ALA A 169 0.80 4.00 20.76
CA ALA A 169 -0.58 3.71 20.38
C ALA A 169 -1.18 2.57 21.21
N ILE A 170 -2.49 2.43 21.13
CA ILE A 170 -3.27 1.27 21.57
C ILE A 170 -4.28 0.89 20.48
N ASP A 171 -4.94 -0.25 20.67
CA ASP A 171 -6.07 -0.71 19.85
C ASP A 171 -5.74 -0.85 18.35
N CYS A 172 -4.52 -1.20 18.06
CA CYS A 172 -4.06 -1.55 16.72
C CYS A 172 -2.87 -2.50 16.79
N GLU A 173 -2.51 -3.04 15.64
CA GLU A 173 -1.30 -3.85 15.42
C GLU A 173 -0.71 -3.57 14.05
N ALA A 174 0.35 -4.29 13.65
CA ALA A 174 0.94 -4.16 12.32
C ALA A 174 1.28 -2.70 11.98
N THR A 175 2.02 -2.05 12.86
CA THR A 175 2.34 -0.64 12.71
C THR A 175 3.56 -0.41 11.83
N ASP A 176 3.54 0.68 11.10
CA ASP A 176 4.69 1.20 10.38
C ASP A 176 4.67 2.73 10.40
N LEU A 177 5.84 3.33 10.22
CA LEU A 177 6.03 4.78 10.23
C LEU A 177 6.41 5.30 8.86
N ILE A 178 5.87 6.46 8.51
CA ILE A 178 6.26 7.26 7.36
C ILE A 178 6.67 8.66 7.84
N TYR A 179 7.73 9.22 7.27
CA TYR A 179 8.04 10.64 7.40
C TYR A 179 7.69 11.35 6.09
N ARG A 180 6.95 12.46 6.20
CA ARG A 180 6.62 13.30 5.04
C ARG A 180 6.33 14.74 5.46
N ASN A 181 7.00 15.68 4.81
CA ASN A 181 6.75 17.13 4.98
C ASN A 181 6.72 17.59 6.44
N GLY A 182 7.66 17.11 7.25
CA GLY A 182 7.79 17.52 8.66
C GLY A 182 6.86 16.78 9.63
N TRP A 183 6.12 15.78 9.14
CA TRP A 183 5.27 14.92 9.95
C TRP A 183 5.75 13.49 9.96
N TYR A 184 5.67 12.84 11.11
CA TYR A 184 5.71 11.39 11.25
C TYR A 184 4.27 10.88 11.28
N TYR A 185 3.99 9.91 10.43
CA TYR A 185 2.69 9.24 10.37
C TYR A 185 2.83 7.82 10.89
N LEU A 186 2.05 7.48 11.90
CA LEU A 186 1.94 6.12 12.42
C LEU A 186 0.71 5.48 11.82
N LEU A 187 0.92 4.49 10.95
CA LEU A 187 -0.15 3.69 10.39
C LEU A 187 -0.27 2.40 11.20
N GLY A 188 -1.47 2.05 11.59
CA GLY A 188 -1.75 0.84 12.34
C GLY A 188 -2.97 0.13 11.80
N THR A 189 -3.03 -1.17 12.00
CA THR A 189 -4.15 -1.99 11.59
C THR A 189 -5.07 -2.20 12.78
N HIS A 190 -6.29 -1.74 12.65
CA HIS A 190 -7.37 -1.86 13.62
C HIS A 190 -8.26 -3.06 13.27
N GLY A 191 -8.96 -3.61 14.26
CA GLY A 191 -9.82 -4.77 14.06
C GLY A 191 -9.08 -6.10 14.11
N THR A 192 -9.65 -7.13 13.52
CA THR A 192 -9.15 -8.51 13.59
C THR A 192 -8.95 -9.14 12.22
N CYS A 193 -7.96 -10.02 12.09
CA CYS A 193 -7.69 -10.82 10.90
C CYS A 193 -8.14 -12.27 11.05
N CYS A 194 -7.80 -13.04 10.04
CA CYS A 194 -7.70 -14.51 10.12
C CYS A 194 -9.04 -15.23 10.33
N ASP A 195 -10.13 -14.58 9.95
CA ASP A 195 -11.50 -15.07 10.10
C ASP A 195 -12.29 -14.99 8.77
N GLY A 196 -11.57 -15.07 7.65
CA GLY A 196 -12.17 -15.04 6.31
C GLY A 196 -13.11 -13.85 6.13
N PRO A 197 -14.38 -14.11 5.75
CA PRO A 197 -15.34 -13.03 5.52
C PRO A 197 -15.72 -12.22 6.76
N ASN A 198 -15.41 -12.71 7.95
CA ASN A 198 -15.68 -12.02 9.22
C ASN A 198 -14.51 -11.17 9.69
N SER A 199 -13.40 -11.16 8.96
CA SER A 199 -12.25 -10.33 9.27
C SER A 199 -12.61 -8.84 9.19
N THR A 200 -12.21 -8.06 10.20
CA THR A 200 -12.59 -6.65 10.36
C THR A 200 -11.43 -5.68 10.19
N TYR A 201 -10.29 -6.15 9.74
CA TYR A 201 -9.11 -5.32 9.52
C TYR A 201 -9.43 -4.05 8.74
N ASN A 202 -8.87 -2.96 9.18
CA ASN A 202 -8.84 -1.66 8.53
C ASN A 202 -7.56 -0.93 8.94
N ILE A 203 -7.11 0.02 8.15
CA ILE A 203 -5.89 0.78 8.43
C ILE A 203 -6.28 2.19 8.87
N VAL A 204 -5.70 2.61 9.99
CA VAL A 204 -5.87 3.94 10.57
C VAL A 204 -4.53 4.64 10.72
N VAL A 205 -4.53 5.95 10.84
CA VAL A 205 -3.32 6.78 10.95
C VAL A 205 -3.47 7.90 11.96
N GLY A 206 -2.41 8.15 12.70
CA GLY A 206 -2.18 9.38 13.45
C GLY A 206 -0.84 10.00 13.04
N ARG A 207 -0.61 11.24 13.40
CA ARG A 207 0.64 11.94 13.07
C ARG A 207 1.21 12.75 14.24
N SER A 208 2.51 12.98 14.20
CA SER A 208 3.24 13.78 15.18
C SER A 208 4.39 14.54 14.54
N ARG A 209 4.76 15.67 15.10
CA ARG A 209 6.00 16.37 14.73
C ARG A 209 7.26 15.69 15.29
N LYS A 210 7.10 14.83 16.29
CA LYS A 210 8.18 14.06 16.91
C LYS A 210 7.93 12.57 16.69
N ILE A 211 8.96 11.81 16.39
CA ILE A 211 8.84 10.37 16.16
C ILE A 211 8.34 9.63 17.41
N THR A 212 8.64 10.13 18.59
CA THR A 212 8.19 9.57 19.87
C THR A 212 6.74 9.93 20.21
N GLY A 213 6.07 10.70 19.37
CA GLY A 213 4.68 11.11 19.57
C GLY A 213 4.50 12.40 20.41
N PRO A 214 3.29 12.68 20.86
CA PRO A 214 2.07 11.89 20.69
C PRO A 214 1.56 11.92 19.24
N TYR A 215 1.05 10.77 18.78
CA TYR A 215 0.41 10.62 17.47
C TYR A 215 -1.08 10.92 17.62
N VAL A 216 -1.56 11.86 16.82
CA VAL A 216 -2.91 12.42 16.94
C VAL A 216 -3.63 12.31 15.60
N ASP A 217 -4.90 11.95 15.62
CA ASP A 217 -5.72 11.88 14.41
C ASP A 217 -6.24 13.27 13.98
N ASN A 218 -7.06 13.29 12.94
CA ASN A 218 -7.59 14.50 12.33
C ASN A 218 -8.67 15.24 13.16
N VAL A 219 -9.14 14.62 14.22
CA VAL A 219 -10.10 15.25 15.16
C VAL A 219 -9.49 15.54 16.52
N GLY A 220 -8.16 15.33 16.66
CA GLY A 220 -7.41 15.66 17.86
C GLY A 220 -7.35 14.55 18.91
N ARG A 221 -7.79 13.33 18.57
CA ARG A 221 -7.70 12.20 19.49
C ARG A 221 -6.35 11.50 19.37
N GLU A 222 -5.69 11.26 20.49
CA GLU A 222 -4.42 10.56 20.53
C GLU A 222 -4.58 9.05 20.22
N MET A 223 -3.61 8.47 19.52
CA MET A 223 -3.57 7.03 19.28
C MET A 223 -3.36 6.24 20.59
N LEU A 224 -2.75 6.84 21.61
CA LEU A 224 -2.69 6.28 22.96
C LEU A 224 -4.05 6.22 23.66
N GLN A 225 -5.07 6.81 23.08
CA GLN A 225 -6.47 6.77 23.54
C GLN A 225 -7.38 6.08 22.51
N GLY A 226 -6.80 5.37 21.55
CA GLY A 226 -7.53 4.67 20.50
C GLY A 226 -7.96 5.57 19.33
N GLY A 227 -7.36 6.75 19.17
CA GLY A 227 -7.55 7.61 18.00
C GLY A 227 -6.99 6.97 16.73
N GLY A 228 -7.40 7.48 15.59
CA GLY A 228 -6.92 7.06 14.28
C GLY A 228 -7.88 7.50 13.19
N LYS A 229 -7.33 8.10 12.13
CA LYS A 229 -8.08 8.45 10.93
C LYS A 229 -8.08 7.28 9.96
N MET A 230 -9.23 6.94 9.40
CA MET A 230 -9.34 5.87 8.41
C MET A 230 -8.50 6.15 7.17
N VAL A 231 -7.69 5.19 6.77
CA VAL A 231 -6.92 5.16 5.51
C VAL A 231 -7.60 4.25 4.50
N ILE A 232 -7.95 3.04 4.93
CA ILE A 232 -8.69 2.07 4.12
C ILE A 232 -9.51 1.16 5.02
N ALA A 233 -10.68 0.80 4.55
CA ALA A 233 -11.57 -0.19 5.17
C ALA A 233 -12.09 -1.17 4.12
N ALA A 234 -12.76 -2.21 4.57
CA ALA A 234 -13.39 -3.18 3.69
C ALA A 234 -14.40 -2.51 2.74
N ASN A 235 -14.48 -3.06 1.56
CA ASN A 235 -15.53 -2.76 0.58
C ASN A 235 -16.14 -4.07 0.08
N ASN A 236 -17.05 -3.97 -0.89
CA ASN A 236 -17.76 -5.15 -1.42
C ASN A 236 -16.84 -6.20 -2.10
N LEU A 237 -15.61 -5.84 -2.42
CA LEU A 237 -14.68 -6.68 -3.19
C LEU A 237 -13.53 -7.19 -2.31
N LYS A 238 -13.20 -6.49 -1.23
CA LYS A 238 -12.04 -6.76 -0.39
C LYS A 238 -12.41 -6.65 1.09
N THR A 239 -12.25 -7.74 1.79
CA THR A 239 -12.56 -7.83 3.21
C THR A 239 -11.28 -7.81 4.03
N GLY A 240 -11.30 -7.07 5.13
CA GLY A 240 -10.22 -7.04 6.10
C GLY A 240 -8.88 -6.56 5.55
N PRO A 241 -8.82 -5.39 4.86
CA PRO A 241 -7.56 -4.84 4.40
C PRO A 241 -6.70 -4.38 5.58
N GLY A 242 -5.50 -4.90 5.69
CA GLY A 242 -4.63 -4.57 6.81
C GLY A 242 -3.20 -5.02 6.64
N HIS A 243 -2.43 -4.77 7.68
CA HIS A 243 -0.99 -4.97 7.72
C HIS A 243 -0.26 -4.08 6.69
N PHE A 244 -0.28 -2.78 6.95
CA PHE A 244 0.34 -1.78 6.09
C PHE A 244 1.83 -2.05 5.90
N GLY A 245 2.26 -2.06 4.64
CA GLY A 245 3.65 -2.03 4.22
C GLY A 245 3.93 -0.80 3.36
N ARG A 246 5.12 -0.25 3.51
CA ARG A 246 5.57 0.80 2.62
C ARG A 246 5.98 0.20 1.29
N TYR A 247 5.84 0.98 0.25
CA TYR A 247 6.37 0.67 -1.06
C TYR A 247 7.44 1.70 -1.42
N ILE A 248 8.38 1.30 -2.26
CA ILE A 248 9.36 2.23 -2.79
C ILE A 248 8.64 3.24 -3.70
N GLU A 249 8.96 4.52 -3.54
CA GLU A 249 8.56 5.53 -4.51
C GLU A 249 9.24 5.25 -5.85
N GLU A 250 8.46 5.14 -6.90
CA GLU A 250 8.93 4.94 -8.25
C GLU A 250 8.30 5.97 -9.19
N GLU A 251 9.14 6.66 -9.95
CA GLU A 251 8.69 7.64 -10.95
C GLU A 251 7.72 8.68 -10.39
N GLY A 252 7.92 9.09 -9.14
CA GLY A 252 7.06 10.05 -8.44
C GLY A 252 5.77 9.48 -7.89
N VAL A 253 5.58 8.17 -7.94
CA VAL A 253 4.40 7.50 -7.39
C VAL A 253 4.75 6.85 -6.05
N GLU A 254 4.11 7.33 -4.98
CA GLU A 254 4.15 6.67 -3.67
C GLU A 254 3.10 5.56 -3.64
N LYS A 255 3.46 4.40 -3.09
CA LYS A 255 2.59 3.23 -3.01
C LYS A 255 2.60 2.64 -1.61
N MET A 256 1.52 1.97 -1.26
CA MET A 256 1.38 1.19 -0.03
C MET A 256 0.98 -0.25 -0.37
N SER A 257 1.36 -1.17 0.47
CA SER A 257 0.90 -2.56 0.41
C SER A 257 0.10 -2.95 1.65
N PHE A 258 -0.70 -3.96 1.52
CA PHE A 258 -1.43 -4.63 2.60
C PHE A 258 -1.90 -6.00 2.12
N HIS A 259 -2.49 -6.80 3.00
CA HIS A 259 -3.26 -7.95 2.56
C HIS A 259 -4.76 -7.72 2.78
N TYR A 260 -5.56 -8.49 2.06
CA TYR A 260 -7.01 -8.60 2.26
C TYR A 260 -7.43 -10.06 2.12
N GLU A 261 -8.59 -10.39 2.63
CA GLU A 261 -9.13 -11.75 2.53
C GLU A 261 -9.89 -11.92 1.21
N SER A 262 -9.53 -12.96 0.48
CA SER A 262 -10.21 -13.39 -0.74
C SER A 262 -10.58 -14.87 -0.66
N ASP A 263 -11.21 -15.39 -1.69
CA ASP A 263 -11.58 -16.80 -1.81
C ASP A 263 -12.38 -17.35 -0.59
N PHE A 264 -13.50 -16.74 -0.34
CA PHE A 264 -14.37 -17.10 0.79
C PHE A 264 -14.92 -18.52 0.70
N ARG A 265 -14.87 -19.17 -0.46
CA ARG A 265 -15.23 -20.59 -0.63
C ARG A 265 -14.27 -21.53 0.10
N GLN A 266 -13.06 -21.08 0.36
CA GLN A 266 -12.03 -21.81 1.09
C GLN A 266 -11.77 -21.25 2.50
N GLY A 267 -12.70 -20.48 3.05
CA GLY A 267 -12.55 -19.86 4.37
C GLY A 267 -11.74 -18.58 4.40
N GLY A 268 -11.45 -18.01 3.24
CA GLY A 268 -10.62 -16.84 3.08
C GLY A 268 -9.15 -17.19 2.80
N ARG A 269 -8.51 -16.39 1.98
CA ARG A 269 -7.09 -16.49 1.69
C ARG A 269 -6.50 -15.09 1.57
N SER A 270 -5.44 -14.83 2.30
CA SER A 270 -4.79 -13.51 2.26
C SER A 270 -4.08 -13.28 0.92
N VAL A 271 -4.35 -12.13 0.33
CA VAL A 271 -3.82 -11.71 -0.97
C VAL A 271 -3.16 -10.35 -0.86
N LEU A 272 -2.02 -10.20 -1.54
CA LEU A 272 -1.31 -8.93 -1.62
C LEU A 272 -2.13 -7.91 -2.41
N ALA A 273 -2.27 -6.72 -1.84
CA ALA A 273 -2.74 -5.54 -2.54
C ALA A 273 -1.68 -4.45 -2.52
N ILE A 274 -1.60 -3.71 -3.61
CA ILE A 274 -0.74 -2.52 -3.74
C ILE A 274 -1.61 -1.40 -4.28
N ARG A 275 -1.61 -0.26 -3.58
CA ARG A 275 -2.38 0.91 -3.98
C ARG A 275 -1.54 2.16 -3.94
N PRO A 276 -1.87 3.17 -4.74
CA PRO A 276 -1.28 4.48 -4.57
C PRO A 276 -1.54 4.99 -3.16
N LEU A 277 -0.52 5.57 -2.57
CA LEU A 277 -0.63 6.33 -1.34
C LEU A 277 -0.79 7.80 -1.72
N LEU A 278 -2.00 8.30 -1.61
CA LEU A 278 -2.35 9.66 -1.95
C LEU A 278 -2.41 10.54 -0.70
N TRP A 279 -2.30 11.84 -0.87
CA TRP A 279 -2.29 12.78 0.24
C TRP A 279 -3.37 13.84 0.04
N LYS A 280 -4.23 13.97 1.04
CA LYS A 280 -5.29 14.97 1.08
C LYS A 280 -5.20 15.74 2.38
N ASN A 281 -5.00 17.06 2.28
CA ASN A 281 -4.79 17.94 3.44
C ASN A 281 -3.71 17.43 4.40
N ASP A 282 -2.59 16.93 3.84
CA ASP A 282 -1.48 16.31 4.59
C ASP A 282 -1.87 15.05 5.38
N TRP A 283 -2.89 14.33 4.93
CA TRP A 283 -3.24 13.02 5.43
C TRP A 283 -3.16 11.96 4.34
N PRO A 284 -2.61 10.77 4.65
CA PRO A 284 -2.55 9.69 3.68
C PRO A 284 -3.93 9.08 3.46
N VAL A 285 -4.22 8.78 2.22
CA VAL A 285 -5.40 8.02 1.80
C VAL A 285 -4.98 6.98 0.78
N ALA A 286 -5.59 5.80 0.85
CA ALA A 286 -5.39 4.78 -0.17
C ALA A 286 -6.12 5.18 -1.45
N GLY A 287 -5.39 5.18 -2.56
CA GLY A 287 -5.98 5.31 -3.88
C GLY A 287 -6.71 4.03 -4.29
N ASP A 288 -7.36 4.06 -5.44
CA ASP A 288 -7.99 2.88 -6.01
C ASP A 288 -6.95 1.89 -6.54
N GLU A 289 -7.37 0.66 -6.72
CA GLU A 289 -6.53 -0.36 -7.32
C GLU A 289 -6.23 -0.05 -8.76
N PHE A 290 -4.97 -0.26 -9.14
CA PHE A 290 -4.59 -0.27 -10.53
C PHE A 290 -4.88 -1.65 -11.11
N HIS A 291 -5.71 -1.72 -12.09
CA HIS A 291 -5.93 -2.91 -12.91
C HIS A 291 -6.13 -2.48 -14.36
N THR A 292 -5.90 -3.39 -15.28
CA THR A 292 -6.15 -3.13 -16.69
C THR A 292 -7.63 -2.82 -16.92
N GLY A 293 -7.90 -1.72 -17.57
CA GLY A 293 -9.27 -1.31 -17.84
C GLY A 293 -9.36 0.06 -18.51
N THR A 294 -10.57 0.48 -18.70
CA THR A 294 -10.89 1.80 -19.24
C THR A 294 -11.39 2.69 -18.12
N TYR A 295 -10.75 3.82 -17.95
CA TYR A 295 -10.95 4.73 -16.85
C TYR A 295 -11.22 6.14 -17.32
N GLU A 296 -11.88 6.88 -16.47
CA GLU A 296 -11.91 8.33 -16.50
C GLU A 296 -10.99 8.85 -15.40
N ILE A 297 -10.14 9.82 -15.72
CA ILE A 297 -9.20 10.42 -14.80
C ILE A 297 -9.77 11.77 -14.40
N GLU A 298 -10.36 11.83 -13.22
CA GLU A 298 -10.97 13.03 -12.67
C GLU A 298 -9.95 13.86 -11.90
N SER A 299 -10.05 15.18 -12.00
CA SER A 299 -9.29 16.11 -11.16
C SER A 299 -9.76 16.06 -9.71
N GLU A 300 -8.88 16.37 -8.77
CA GLU A 300 -9.27 16.66 -7.38
C GLU A 300 -10.36 17.73 -7.29
N ARG A 301 -10.33 18.70 -8.19
CA ARG A 301 -11.44 19.63 -8.40
C ARG A 301 -12.51 18.91 -9.19
N ARG A 302 -13.65 18.67 -8.55
CA ARG A 302 -14.77 17.94 -9.14
C ARG A 302 -15.27 18.55 -10.43
N GLY A 303 -15.71 17.71 -11.36
CA GLY A 303 -16.29 18.10 -12.61
C GLY A 303 -15.29 18.29 -13.75
N TYR A 304 -14.01 18.01 -13.55
CA TYR A 304 -12.98 18.09 -14.58
C TYR A 304 -12.32 16.73 -14.79
N ALA A 305 -12.20 16.34 -16.05
CA ALA A 305 -11.55 15.09 -16.44
C ALA A 305 -10.41 15.33 -17.44
N LEU A 306 -9.43 14.45 -17.41
CA LEU A 306 -8.35 14.43 -18.38
C LEU A 306 -8.87 14.02 -19.75
N GLU A 307 -8.55 14.77 -20.78
CA GLU A 307 -9.01 14.52 -22.13
C GLU A 307 -7.90 14.67 -23.19
N ILE A 308 -8.08 13.98 -24.29
CA ILE A 308 -7.35 14.27 -25.53
C ILE A 308 -8.10 15.39 -26.26
N ALA A 309 -7.37 16.43 -26.64
CA ALA A 309 -7.88 17.50 -27.47
C ALA A 309 -7.06 17.61 -28.75
N VAL A 310 -7.71 17.87 -29.84
CA VAL A 310 -7.06 18.22 -31.10
C VAL A 310 -7.38 19.69 -31.37
N ASP A 311 -6.35 20.50 -31.56
CA ASP A 311 -6.54 21.90 -31.93
C ASP A 311 -7.31 21.94 -33.26
N PHE A 312 -8.34 22.77 -33.31
CA PHE A 312 -9.19 22.99 -34.49
C PHE A 312 -10.32 21.98 -34.77
N VAL A 313 -10.82 21.25 -33.79
CA VAL A 313 -12.19 20.70 -33.95
C VAL A 313 -13.18 21.85 -33.87
N ARG A 314 -13.41 22.51 -34.99
CA ARG A 314 -14.68 23.21 -35.14
C ARG A 314 -15.76 22.15 -35.26
N MET A 315 -16.43 21.86 -34.17
CA MET A 315 -17.77 21.33 -34.29
C MET A 315 -18.63 22.44 -34.89
N GLN A 316 -18.75 22.45 -36.17
CA GLN A 316 -19.90 23.11 -36.76
C GLN A 316 -21.14 22.34 -36.28
N ARG A 317 -21.70 22.84 -35.23
CA ARG A 317 -23.08 22.46 -34.91
C ARG A 317 -23.95 23.24 -35.84
N ASP A 318 -24.38 22.64 -36.92
CA ASP A 318 -25.66 22.98 -37.57
C ASP A 318 -26.82 22.51 -36.67
N ILE A 319 -26.73 22.83 -35.37
CA ILE A 319 -27.84 22.59 -34.46
C ILE A 319 -28.60 23.91 -34.36
N GLU A 320 -29.64 24.01 -35.13
CA GLU A 320 -30.70 24.93 -34.81
C GLU A 320 -31.16 24.64 -33.36
N PRO A 321 -31.45 25.70 -32.57
CA PRO A 321 -31.98 25.52 -31.24
C PRO A 321 -33.14 24.52 -31.25
N PHE A 322 -33.23 23.63 -30.26
CA PHE A 322 -34.22 22.54 -30.23
C PHE A 322 -35.69 22.99 -30.31
N TRP A 323 -35.96 24.25 -30.05
CA TRP A 323 -37.30 24.87 -30.20
C TRP A 323 -37.62 25.30 -31.63
N ILE A 324 -36.66 25.23 -32.54
CA ILE A 324 -36.92 25.49 -33.96
C ILE A 324 -37.03 24.14 -34.63
N LYS A 325 -38.22 23.86 -35.26
CA LYS A 325 -38.38 22.62 -36.01
C LYS A 325 -37.37 22.58 -37.14
N PRO A 326 -36.55 21.52 -37.25
CA PRO A 326 -35.62 21.40 -38.35
C PRO A 326 -36.31 21.41 -39.67
N THR A 327 -35.89 22.25 -40.58
CA THR A 327 -36.42 22.32 -41.95
C THR A 327 -35.95 21.18 -42.85
N LYS A 328 -34.97 20.40 -42.37
CA LYS A 328 -34.46 19.19 -43.04
C LYS A 328 -34.60 17.99 -42.10
N PRO A 329 -34.94 16.80 -42.62
CA PRO A 329 -34.94 15.59 -41.82
C PRO A 329 -33.55 15.37 -41.22
N LEU A 330 -33.46 15.09 -39.91
CA LEU A 330 -32.27 14.61 -39.28
C LEU A 330 -31.87 13.32 -40.01
N LYS A 331 -30.72 13.29 -40.63
CA LYS A 331 -30.16 12.05 -41.14
C LYS A 331 -30.01 11.11 -39.93
N ASN A 332 -30.43 9.86 -40.09
CA ASN A 332 -30.15 8.82 -39.13
C ASN A 332 -28.64 8.82 -38.87
N ILE A 333 -28.24 9.16 -37.65
CA ILE A 333 -26.88 9.08 -37.25
C ILE A 333 -26.64 7.59 -36.93
N GLU A 334 -26.15 6.85 -37.92
CA GLU A 334 -25.63 5.50 -37.67
C GLU A 334 -24.46 5.61 -36.74
N PRO A 335 -24.29 4.67 -35.76
CA PRO A 335 -23.14 4.63 -34.94
C PRO A 335 -21.87 4.50 -35.79
N GLN A 336 -20.97 5.49 -35.71
CA GLN A 336 -19.71 5.43 -36.42
C GLN A 336 -18.76 4.43 -35.74
N THR A 337 -18.07 3.65 -36.53
CA THR A 337 -16.99 2.80 -36.02
C THR A 337 -15.80 3.68 -35.61
N LEU A 338 -14.96 3.18 -34.71
CA LEU A 338 -13.76 3.89 -34.28
C LEU A 338 -12.87 4.29 -35.48
N LYS A 339 -12.74 3.42 -36.48
CA LYS A 339 -11.98 3.70 -37.69
C LYS A 339 -12.55 4.86 -38.51
N GLU A 340 -13.87 4.96 -38.60
CA GLU A 340 -14.54 6.05 -39.31
C GLU A 340 -14.35 7.37 -38.58
N VAL A 341 -14.43 7.36 -37.26
CA VAL A 341 -14.15 8.54 -36.42
C VAL A 341 -12.68 8.97 -36.54
N GLU A 342 -11.75 8.03 -36.50
CA GLU A 342 -10.32 8.31 -36.66
C GLU A 342 -9.98 8.89 -38.04
N ALA A 343 -10.66 8.41 -39.09
CA ALA A 343 -10.46 8.90 -40.46
C ALA A 343 -10.94 10.35 -40.64
N GLU A 344 -11.92 10.79 -39.85
CA GLU A 344 -12.51 12.14 -39.90
C GLU A 344 -11.82 13.12 -38.93
N TRP A 345 -10.93 12.65 -38.07
CA TRP A 345 -10.23 13.52 -37.14
C TRP A 345 -9.33 14.52 -37.87
N PRO A 346 -9.47 15.82 -37.55
CA PRO A 346 -8.65 16.82 -38.17
C PRO A 346 -7.17 16.55 -37.86
N LYS A 347 -6.35 16.71 -38.86
CA LYS A 347 -4.88 16.61 -38.72
C LYS A 347 -4.40 17.83 -37.95
N GLY A 348 -4.18 17.66 -36.68
CA GLY A 348 -3.68 18.70 -35.78
C GLY A 348 -2.83 18.12 -34.69
N GLU A 349 -2.20 18.99 -33.91
CA GLU A 349 -1.44 18.58 -32.73
C GLU A 349 -2.38 18.03 -31.67
N VAL A 350 -2.10 16.81 -31.21
CA VAL A 350 -2.83 16.18 -30.12
C VAL A 350 -2.28 16.71 -28.80
N LYS A 351 -3.17 17.22 -27.96
CA LYS A 351 -2.86 17.71 -26.62
C LYS A 351 -3.64 16.95 -25.58
N VAL A 352 -3.06 16.86 -24.39
CA VAL A 352 -3.75 16.36 -23.21
C VAL A 352 -4.02 17.55 -22.30
N ARG A 353 -5.26 17.66 -21.82
CA ARG A 353 -5.70 18.75 -20.95
C ARG A 353 -6.79 18.30 -19.99
N MET A 354 -7.03 19.10 -18.97
CA MET A 354 -8.22 18.97 -18.12
C MET A 354 -9.37 19.79 -18.71
N ASN A 355 -10.56 19.23 -18.73
CA ASN A 355 -11.77 19.92 -19.20
C ASN A 355 -13.00 19.39 -18.48
N ASP A 356 -14.13 20.03 -18.67
CA ASP A 356 -15.41 19.61 -18.11
C ASP A 356 -15.68 18.12 -18.36
N TYR A 357 -16.13 17.43 -17.33
CA TYR A 357 -16.48 16.02 -17.42
C TYR A 357 -17.75 15.82 -18.23
N MET A 358 -17.66 15.15 -19.36
CA MET A 358 -18.73 15.06 -20.35
C MET A 358 -19.13 13.63 -20.71
N PHE A 359 -18.61 12.62 -20.03
CA PHE A 359 -18.84 11.20 -20.39
C PHE A 359 -18.49 10.84 -21.85
N ARG A 360 -17.51 11.51 -22.43
CA ARG A 360 -17.17 11.34 -23.85
C ARG A 360 -15.98 10.40 -24.05
N PRO A 361 -15.89 9.72 -25.19
CA PRO A 361 -14.79 8.78 -25.48
C PRO A 361 -13.39 9.38 -25.36
N HIS A 362 -13.22 10.67 -25.68
CA HIS A 362 -11.93 11.37 -25.60
C HIS A 362 -11.47 11.64 -24.17
N GLN A 363 -12.30 11.34 -23.17
CA GLN A 363 -12.00 11.40 -21.75
C GLN A 363 -11.82 9.99 -21.13
N LYS A 364 -11.76 8.95 -21.96
CA LYS A 364 -11.57 7.58 -21.51
C LYS A 364 -10.17 7.10 -21.83
N TRP A 365 -9.53 6.51 -20.83
CA TRP A 365 -8.14 6.09 -20.84
C TRP A 365 -8.04 4.61 -20.54
N THR A 366 -7.34 3.87 -21.37
CA THR A 366 -6.97 2.48 -21.06
C THR A 366 -5.66 2.49 -20.32
N ILE A 367 -5.67 1.92 -19.12
CA ILE A 367 -4.49 1.81 -18.25
C ILE A 367 -4.08 0.34 -18.23
N THR A 368 -2.83 0.08 -18.55
CA THR A 368 -2.23 -1.25 -18.52
C THR A 368 -0.89 -1.22 -17.82
N PRO A 369 -0.49 -2.30 -17.14
CA PRO A 369 0.83 -2.38 -16.53
C PRO A 369 1.96 -2.21 -17.54
N ALA A 370 2.93 -1.37 -17.21
CA ALA A 370 4.11 -1.11 -18.06
C ALA A 370 5.40 -1.77 -17.55
N GLY A 371 5.34 -2.51 -16.44
CA GLY A 371 6.48 -3.06 -15.73
C GLY A 371 7.13 -2.09 -14.75
N LYS A 372 8.04 -2.60 -13.91
CA LYS A 372 8.73 -1.83 -12.85
C LYS A 372 7.80 -1.04 -11.92
N GLY A 373 6.60 -1.56 -11.69
CA GLY A 373 5.58 -0.90 -10.87
C GLY A 373 4.87 0.30 -11.54
N GLY A 374 5.14 0.56 -12.83
CA GLY A 374 4.46 1.58 -13.63
C GLY A 374 3.28 1.06 -14.45
N TYR A 375 2.51 2.00 -15.02
CA TYR A 375 1.32 1.73 -15.83
C TYR A 375 1.35 2.56 -17.11
#